data_9b846ec2ef69d0ff7c4b0acf693a21e0
#
_entry.id   9b846ec2ef69d0ff7c4b0acf693a21e0
#
_cell.length_a   1.000
_cell.length_b   1.000
_cell.length_c   1.000
_cell.angle_alpha   90.00
_cell.angle_beta   90.00
_cell.angle_gamma   90.00
#
_symmetry.space_group_name_H-M   'P 1'
#
loop_
_entity.id
_entity.type
_entity.pdbx_description
1 polymer ?
#
loop_
_entity_poly.entity_id
_entity_poly.type
_entity_poly.pdbx_seq_one_letter_code
_entity_poly.pdbx_strand_id
1 'polypeptide(L)'
;MADTGIDKTHPHFSKLKTLELPNGLNHWDFTSDNPDPASASKAALIDVAGHGTHVAGIIAGRTSLSEDPKTEGIAKISVTSEIRNEDDTKSLVTDEHKGVISGMAPQCKLMSLKVLVNDKQGKLSNLLAAINYIQRSNDYGRNIKIHGLNLSLGYPFNPVWFAAGQSPLCVEVNRLVRSGVCVVVAAGNAGYGTVMQFSGAPERAVHDGTIMDPGNAALAITVGSTHRDMPHTYGVSYFSSKGPTADGRMKPDLVAPGERIVSCALYNGANTGEAPFREDTGTSMAAPHVSGAIAAFLSVRREFLGQPERVKEIFVGAATDLKRRPEFQGAGLLDLMRTLQAV
;
A
#
# COMPACT_ATOMS: atom_id res chain seq x y z
N MET A 1 -3.46 -4.79 -7.01
CA MET A 1 -2.29 -4.04 -6.55
C MET A 1 -1.17 -4.11 -7.58
N ALA A 2 -0.38 -3.07 -7.74
CA ALA A 2 0.77 -3.06 -8.62
C ALA A 2 2.05 -2.94 -7.78
N ASP A 3 2.91 -4.00 -7.80
CA ASP A 3 4.06 -4.15 -6.91
C ASP A 3 5.08 -5.19 -7.46
N THR A 4 5.89 -5.82 -6.60
CA THR A 4 6.91 -6.85 -6.94
C THR A 4 6.35 -8.24 -7.24
N GLY A 5 5.04 -8.43 -7.13
CA GLY A 5 4.35 -9.72 -7.21
C GLY A 5 3.68 -10.09 -5.89
N ILE A 6 3.13 -11.30 -5.81
CA ILE A 6 2.59 -11.89 -4.57
C ILE A 6 3.06 -13.34 -4.49
N ASP A 7 3.64 -13.73 -3.37
CA ASP A 7 3.96 -15.14 -3.13
C ASP A 7 2.69 -15.94 -2.83
N LYS A 8 2.18 -16.63 -3.85
CA LYS A 8 0.96 -17.44 -3.74
C LYS A 8 1.07 -18.64 -2.80
N THR A 9 2.29 -19.03 -2.44
CA THR A 9 2.51 -20.20 -1.57
C THR A 9 2.26 -19.87 -0.11
N HIS A 10 2.19 -18.57 0.23
CA HIS A 10 1.96 -18.12 1.58
C HIS A 10 0.57 -18.51 2.09
N PRO A 11 0.45 -19.21 3.25
CA PRO A 11 -0.82 -19.75 3.76
C PRO A 11 -1.87 -18.67 4.06
N HIS A 12 -1.46 -17.43 4.26
CA HIS A 12 -2.34 -16.28 4.49
C HIS A 12 -3.37 -16.06 3.37
N PHE A 13 -3.04 -16.43 2.14
CA PHE A 13 -3.89 -16.21 0.97
C PHE A 13 -4.73 -17.43 0.60
N SER A 14 -4.41 -18.62 1.12
CA SER A 14 -5.02 -19.89 0.68
C SER A 14 -6.41 -20.12 1.25
N LYS A 15 -6.60 -19.95 2.56
CA LYS A 15 -7.87 -20.28 3.27
C LYS A 15 -9.08 -19.54 2.68
N LEU A 16 -8.95 -18.28 2.36
CA LEU A 16 -10.02 -17.43 1.80
C LEU A 16 -9.94 -17.31 0.28
N LYS A 17 -9.04 -18.08 -0.35
CA LYS A 17 -8.86 -18.08 -1.81
C LYS A 17 -8.67 -16.66 -2.35
N THR A 18 -7.89 -15.86 -1.63
CA THR A 18 -7.71 -14.43 -1.87
C THR A 18 -7.19 -14.13 -3.29
N LEU A 19 -6.37 -15.04 -3.83
CA LEU A 19 -5.77 -14.92 -5.16
C LEU A 19 -6.55 -15.64 -6.28
N GLU A 20 -7.70 -16.27 -5.96
CA GLU A 20 -8.59 -16.81 -6.98
C GLU A 20 -9.48 -15.70 -7.53
N LEU A 21 -9.21 -15.27 -8.76
CA LEU A 21 -9.92 -14.17 -9.39
C LEU A 21 -11.23 -14.62 -10.05
N PRO A 22 -12.22 -13.72 -10.15
CA PRO A 22 -13.41 -13.95 -10.97
C PRO A 22 -13.05 -14.18 -12.46
N ASN A 23 -13.93 -14.88 -13.18
CA ASN A 23 -13.76 -15.16 -14.61
C ASN A 23 -13.52 -13.89 -15.42
N GLY A 24 -12.55 -13.98 -16.32
CA GLY A 24 -12.16 -12.86 -17.21
C GLY A 24 -11.19 -11.86 -16.59
N LEU A 25 -10.71 -12.08 -15.36
CA LEU A 25 -9.58 -11.36 -14.77
C LEU A 25 -8.38 -12.28 -14.58
N ASN A 26 -7.19 -11.78 -14.79
CA ASN A 26 -5.94 -12.53 -14.61
C ASN A 26 -4.92 -11.67 -13.86
N HIS A 27 -4.05 -12.32 -13.09
CA HIS A 27 -2.80 -11.71 -12.64
C HIS A 27 -1.94 -11.41 -13.87
N TRP A 28 -1.03 -10.43 -13.78
CA TRP A 28 -0.20 -10.09 -14.92
C TRP A 28 1.20 -9.59 -14.50
N ASP A 29 2.22 -10.11 -15.17
CA ASP A 29 3.59 -9.63 -15.03
C ASP A 29 3.94 -8.71 -16.21
N PHE A 30 4.19 -7.44 -15.92
CA PHE A 30 4.60 -6.40 -16.88
C PHE A 30 6.12 -6.22 -16.94
N THR A 31 6.89 -6.99 -16.18
CA THR A 31 8.34 -6.87 -16.14
C THR A 31 9.02 -7.66 -17.26
N SER A 32 8.30 -8.59 -17.90
CA SER A 32 8.76 -9.37 -19.04
C SER A 32 8.37 -8.69 -20.35
N ASP A 33 9.29 -8.68 -21.33
CA ASP A 33 9.12 -7.95 -22.58
C ASP A 33 8.08 -8.59 -23.53
N ASN A 34 7.76 -9.89 -23.38
CA ASN A 34 6.79 -10.57 -24.25
C ASN A 34 6.15 -11.79 -23.55
N PRO A 35 5.40 -11.59 -22.45
CA PRO A 35 4.83 -12.71 -21.74
C PRO A 35 3.64 -13.28 -22.52
N ASP A 36 3.60 -14.59 -22.73
CA ASP A 36 2.34 -15.23 -23.02
C ASP A 36 1.40 -15.11 -21.79
N PRO A 37 0.07 -15.01 -21.99
CA PRO A 37 -0.86 -14.72 -20.89
C PRO A 37 -0.79 -15.72 -19.72
N ALA A 38 -0.55 -17.00 -19.98
CA ALA A 38 -0.50 -18.01 -18.93
C ALA A 38 0.79 -17.92 -18.12
N SER A 39 1.91 -17.67 -18.78
CA SER A 39 3.22 -17.45 -18.14
C SER A 39 3.22 -16.16 -17.34
N ALA A 40 2.68 -15.06 -17.89
CA ALA A 40 2.57 -13.78 -17.21
C ALA A 40 1.72 -13.88 -15.93
N SER A 41 0.61 -14.62 -15.99
CA SER A 41 -0.24 -14.84 -14.81
C SER A 41 0.47 -15.63 -13.72
N LYS A 42 1.24 -16.65 -14.07
CA LYS A 42 2.04 -17.42 -13.10
C LYS A 42 3.17 -16.59 -12.52
N ALA A 43 3.88 -15.81 -13.33
CA ALA A 43 5.01 -14.97 -12.92
C ALA A 43 4.59 -13.84 -11.98
N ALA A 44 3.40 -13.28 -12.15
CA ALA A 44 2.83 -12.28 -11.25
C ALA A 44 2.56 -12.80 -9.83
N LEU A 45 2.47 -14.12 -9.66
CA LEU A 45 2.29 -14.82 -8.39
C LEU A 45 3.60 -15.39 -7.83
N ILE A 46 4.72 -14.84 -8.28
CA ILE A 46 6.07 -15.09 -7.76
C ILE A 46 6.63 -13.74 -7.31
N ASP A 47 6.84 -13.60 -6.02
CA ASP A 47 7.53 -12.46 -5.43
C ASP A 47 8.88 -12.91 -4.89
N VAL A 48 9.95 -12.26 -5.31
CA VAL A 48 11.32 -12.56 -4.83
C VAL A 48 11.88 -11.44 -3.96
N ALA A 49 11.22 -10.28 -3.95
CA ALA A 49 11.59 -9.13 -3.13
C ALA A 49 10.83 -9.09 -1.79
N GLY A 50 9.64 -9.71 -1.75
CA GLY A 50 8.79 -9.82 -0.56
C GLY A 50 7.99 -8.55 -0.24
N HIS A 51 8.20 -7.45 -0.95
CA HIS A 51 7.48 -6.20 -0.68
C HIS A 51 5.98 -6.32 -1.07
N GLY A 52 5.69 -6.81 -2.28
CA GLY A 52 4.32 -6.99 -2.74
C GLY A 52 3.55 -8.00 -1.91
N THR A 53 4.20 -9.08 -1.46
CA THR A 53 3.61 -10.07 -0.56
C THR A 53 3.24 -9.46 0.79
N HIS A 54 4.11 -8.62 1.35
CA HIS A 54 3.86 -7.89 2.59
C HIS A 54 2.67 -6.93 2.45
N VAL A 55 2.66 -6.12 1.41
CA VAL A 55 1.56 -5.19 1.06
C VAL A 55 0.24 -5.93 0.85
N ALA A 56 0.26 -7.06 0.14
CA ALA A 56 -0.93 -7.89 -0.09
C ALA A 56 -1.54 -8.41 1.22
N GLY A 57 -0.71 -8.85 2.15
CA GLY A 57 -1.15 -9.35 3.46
C GLY A 57 -1.84 -8.29 4.34
N ILE A 58 -1.46 -7.01 4.19
CA ILE A 58 -2.14 -5.89 4.87
C ILE A 58 -3.54 -5.66 4.27
N ILE A 59 -3.69 -5.80 2.95
CA ILE A 59 -4.98 -5.57 2.27
C ILE A 59 -5.96 -6.70 2.60
N ALA A 60 -5.55 -7.96 2.37
CA ALA A 60 -6.46 -9.10 2.38
C ALA A 60 -5.76 -10.41 2.78
N GLY A 61 -6.57 -11.44 3.02
CA GLY A 61 -6.12 -12.73 3.50
C GLY A 61 -6.23 -12.86 5.01
N ARG A 62 -6.06 -14.08 5.50
CA ARG A 62 -6.10 -14.37 6.94
C ARG A 62 -5.33 -15.66 7.23
N THR A 63 -4.44 -15.61 8.20
CA THR A 63 -3.77 -16.78 8.72
C THR A 63 -4.36 -17.18 10.06
N SER A 64 -4.81 -18.45 10.12
CA SER A 64 -5.04 -19.16 11.37
C SER A 64 -4.17 -20.40 11.33
N LEU A 65 -3.34 -20.61 12.33
CA LEU A 65 -2.51 -21.81 12.45
C LEU A 65 -3.32 -23.01 12.98
N SER A 66 -4.57 -22.79 13.38
CA SER A 66 -5.47 -23.85 13.82
C SER A 66 -6.66 -23.97 12.87
N GLU A 67 -6.97 -25.20 12.49
CA GLU A 67 -8.22 -25.50 11.77
C GLU A 67 -9.45 -25.44 12.69
N ASP A 68 -9.25 -25.53 14.01
CA ASP A 68 -10.32 -25.45 15.00
C ASP A 68 -10.58 -23.96 15.38
N PRO A 69 -11.78 -23.42 15.10
CA PRO A 69 -12.15 -22.06 15.48
C PRO A 69 -12.01 -21.75 16.97
N LYS A 70 -12.08 -22.77 17.85
CA LYS A 70 -11.92 -22.61 19.30
C LYS A 70 -10.48 -22.35 19.73
N THR A 71 -9.51 -22.74 18.92
CA THR A 71 -8.07 -22.55 19.15
C THR A 71 -7.47 -21.46 18.28
N GLU A 72 -8.24 -20.78 17.45
CA GLU A 72 -7.80 -19.77 16.50
C GLU A 72 -7.06 -18.58 17.17
N GLY A 73 -7.35 -18.25 18.41
CA GLY A 73 -6.65 -17.19 19.16
C GLY A 73 -5.43 -17.66 19.95
N ILE A 74 -5.09 -18.97 19.92
CA ILE A 74 -4.02 -19.57 20.74
C ILE A 74 -2.81 -19.95 19.88
N ALA A 75 -2.96 -19.93 18.56
CA ALA A 75 -1.89 -20.30 17.65
C ALA A 75 -0.72 -19.32 17.75
N LYS A 76 0.51 -19.86 17.80
CA LYS A 76 1.73 -19.08 17.81
C LYS A 76 2.11 -18.70 16.37
N ILE A 77 2.45 -17.46 16.16
CA ILE A 77 2.86 -16.91 14.87
C ILE A 77 4.27 -16.37 15.04
N SER A 78 5.21 -16.90 14.27
CA SER A 78 6.59 -16.39 14.28
C SER A 78 6.67 -15.12 13.41
N VAL A 79 7.22 -14.07 13.97
CA VAL A 79 7.42 -12.77 13.32
C VAL A 79 8.87 -12.36 13.43
N THR A 80 9.48 -11.99 12.31
CA THR A 80 10.84 -11.42 12.31
C THR A 80 10.75 -9.91 12.34
N SER A 81 11.42 -9.30 13.31
CA SER A 81 11.53 -7.85 13.52
C SER A 81 13.00 -7.41 13.40
N GLU A 82 13.21 -6.23 12.81
CA GLU A 82 14.53 -5.58 12.81
C GLU A 82 14.66 -4.71 14.06
N ILE A 83 15.65 -4.99 14.89
CA ILE A 83 15.98 -4.20 16.07
C ILE A 83 17.28 -3.45 15.82
N ARG A 84 17.30 -2.16 16.16
CA ARG A 84 18.49 -1.33 16.14
C ARG A 84 19.20 -1.46 17.50
N ASN A 85 20.45 -1.86 17.48
CA ASN A 85 21.30 -2.01 18.65
C ASN A 85 21.86 -0.66 19.10
N GLU A 86 22.44 -0.61 20.30
CA GLU A 86 23.07 0.60 20.86
C GLU A 86 24.25 1.13 20.02
N ASP A 87 24.95 0.23 19.31
CA ASP A 87 26.06 0.55 18.40
C ASP A 87 25.61 0.94 16.97
N ASP A 88 24.32 1.22 16.78
CA ASP A 88 23.71 1.59 15.50
C ASP A 88 23.65 0.45 14.45
N THR A 89 24.06 -0.77 14.82
CA THR A 89 23.87 -1.96 14.00
C THR A 89 22.42 -2.45 14.04
N LYS A 90 22.05 -3.25 13.04
CA LYS A 90 20.72 -3.85 12.97
C LYS A 90 20.83 -5.35 13.17
N SER A 91 19.99 -5.89 14.02
CA SER A 91 19.82 -7.32 14.20
C SER A 91 18.40 -7.77 13.89
N LEU A 92 18.27 -8.99 13.37
CA LEU A 92 16.97 -9.63 13.16
C LEU A 92 16.64 -10.49 14.37
N VAL A 93 15.49 -10.26 14.95
CA VAL A 93 14.96 -11.06 16.07
C VAL A 93 13.63 -11.67 15.64
N THR A 94 13.48 -12.97 15.90
CA THR A 94 12.24 -13.69 15.63
C THR A 94 11.52 -13.97 16.94
N ASP A 95 10.33 -13.42 17.09
CA ASP A 95 9.48 -13.59 18.26
C ASP A 95 8.23 -14.41 17.92
N GLU A 96 7.73 -15.13 18.92
CA GLU A 96 6.44 -15.83 18.82
C GLU A 96 5.31 -14.94 19.35
N HIS A 97 4.36 -14.62 18.49
CA HIS A 97 3.14 -13.92 18.84
C HIS A 97 1.96 -14.89 18.91
N LYS A 98 1.04 -14.65 19.85
CA LYS A 98 -0.24 -15.37 19.90
C LYS A 98 -1.29 -14.53 19.20
N GLY A 99 -2.07 -15.13 18.32
CA GLY A 99 -3.18 -14.44 17.69
C GLY A 99 -3.39 -14.81 16.22
N VAL A 100 -4.22 -14.02 15.57
CA VAL A 100 -4.54 -14.13 14.15
C VAL A 100 -4.01 -12.91 13.44
N ILE A 101 -3.30 -13.12 12.34
CA ILE A 101 -2.96 -12.03 11.41
C ILE A 101 -4.00 -12.03 10.31
N SER A 102 -4.61 -10.87 10.08
CA SER A 102 -5.67 -10.68 9.09
C SER A 102 -5.45 -9.36 8.36
N GLY A 103 -5.62 -9.38 7.05
CA GLY A 103 -5.73 -8.14 6.28
C GLY A 103 -6.96 -7.34 6.66
N MET A 104 -7.01 -6.07 6.27
CA MET A 104 -8.12 -5.14 6.54
C MET A 104 -9.45 -5.60 5.90
N ALA A 105 -9.39 -6.24 4.73
CA ALA A 105 -10.52 -6.86 4.03
C ALA A 105 -10.20 -8.33 3.71
N PRO A 106 -10.29 -9.25 4.68
CA PRO A 106 -9.77 -10.61 4.54
C PRO A 106 -10.30 -11.39 3.33
N GLN A 107 -11.55 -11.14 2.96
CA GLN A 107 -12.23 -11.83 1.85
C GLN A 107 -12.10 -11.11 0.50
N CYS A 108 -11.41 -9.95 0.46
CA CYS A 108 -11.18 -9.23 -0.79
C CYS A 108 -10.36 -10.09 -1.76
N LYS A 109 -10.73 -10.06 -3.03
CA LYS A 109 -9.94 -10.68 -4.09
C LYS A 109 -8.81 -9.75 -4.51
N LEU A 110 -7.59 -10.27 -4.53
CA LEU A 110 -6.40 -9.51 -4.91
C LEU A 110 -5.88 -9.96 -6.27
N MET A 111 -5.80 -9.01 -7.19
CA MET A 111 -5.10 -9.19 -8.46
C MET A 111 -3.68 -8.63 -8.34
N SER A 112 -2.69 -9.47 -8.60
CA SER A 112 -1.28 -9.10 -8.70
C SER A 112 -0.99 -8.57 -10.09
N LEU A 113 -0.56 -7.31 -10.18
CA LEU A 113 0.03 -6.68 -11.35
C LEU A 113 1.50 -6.44 -11.04
N LYS A 114 2.37 -7.35 -11.46
CA LYS A 114 3.81 -7.24 -11.20
C LYS A 114 4.42 -6.21 -12.12
N VAL A 115 4.90 -5.11 -11.54
CA VAL A 115 5.47 -3.95 -12.26
C VAL A 115 6.90 -3.65 -11.83
N LEU A 116 7.34 -4.21 -10.70
CA LEU A 116 8.68 -4.06 -10.13
C LEU A 116 9.42 -5.39 -10.20
N VAL A 117 10.72 -5.31 -10.45
CA VAL A 117 11.65 -6.43 -10.40
C VAL A 117 12.26 -6.61 -9.00
N ASN A 118 13.23 -7.50 -8.85
CA ASN A 118 13.76 -7.95 -7.56
C ASN A 118 14.19 -6.83 -6.60
N ASP A 119 14.80 -5.77 -7.07
CA ASP A 119 15.30 -4.66 -6.25
C ASP A 119 14.28 -3.53 -6.06
N LYS A 120 13.00 -3.83 -6.23
CA LYS A 120 11.91 -2.84 -6.21
C LYS A 120 12.04 -1.78 -7.32
N GLN A 121 12.92 -2.01 -8.29
CA GLN A 121 13.08 -1.17 -9.45
C GLN A 121 12.05 -1.55 -10.52
N GLY A 122 11.50 -0.57 -11.19
CA GLY A 122 10.54 -0.75 -12.27
C GLY A 122 10.68 0.33 -13.33
N LYS A 123 10.17 0.01 -14.51
CA LYS A 123 10.05 0.98 -15.60
C LYS A 123 8.69 1.69 -15.49
N LEU A 124 8.65 2.99 -15.75
CA LEU A 124 7.40 3.75 -15.80
C LEU A 124 6.41 3.11 -16.81
N SER A 125 6.92 2.59 -17.91
CA SER A 125 6.11 1.88 -18.91
C SER A 125 5.33 0.70 -18.35
N ASN A 126 5.89 -0.04 -17.37
CA ASN A 126 5.21 -1.17 -16.74
C ASN A 126 4.01 -0.71 -15.92
N LEU A 127 4.16 0.41 -15.20
CA LEU A 127 3.07 1.03 -14.44
C LEU A 127 1.96 1.54 -15.36
N LEU A 128 2.31 2.23 -16.43
CA LEU A 128 1.36 2.71 -17.43
C LEU A 128 0.62 1.54 -18.11
N ALA A 129 1.32 0.46 -18.42
CA ALA A 129 0.72 -0.76 -18.97
C ALA A 129 -0.26 -1.42 -17.98
N ALA A 130 0.10 -1.48 -16.70
CA ALA A 130 -0.78 -2.01 -15.65
C ALA A 130 -2.05 -1.16 -15.49
N ILE A 131 -1.96 0.16 -15.50
CA ILE A 131 -3.12 1.07 -15.47
C ILE A 131 -4.00 0.85 -16.70
N ASN A 132 -3.41 0.78 -17.91
CA ASN A 132 -4.15 0.51 -19.13
C ASN A 132 -4.84 -0.87 -19.08
N TYR A 133 -4.18 -1.89 -18.50
CA TYR A 133 -4.80 -3.20 -18.31
C TYR A 133 -6.06 -3.11 -17.44
N ILE A 134 -6.03 -2.34 -16.35
CA ILE A 134 -7.22 -2.11 -15.49
C ILE A 134 -8.32 -1.40 -16.27
N GLN A 135 -7.98 -0.32 -16.99
CA GLN A 135 -8.96 0.44 -17.79
C GLN A 135 -9.65 -0.45 -18.82
N ARG A 136 -8.88 -1.26 -19.55
CA ARG A 136 -9.43 -2.22 -20.54
C ARG A 136 -10.27 -3.31 -19.87
N SER A 137 -9.85 -3.86 -18.73
CA SER A 137 -10.60 -4.88 -17.99
C SER A 137 -11.94 -4.35 -17.49
N ASN A 138 -12.02 -3.05 -17.17
CA ASN A 138 -13.21 -2.35 -16.74
C ASN A 138 -14.02 -1.71 -17.92
N ASP A 139 -13.67 -2.05 -19.15
CA ASP A 139 -14.26 -1.43 -20.35
C ASP A 139 -14.33 0.11 -20.24
N TYR A 140 -13.21 0.70 -19.78
CA TYR A 140 -13.06 2.15 -19.56
C TYR A 140 -14.17 2.75 -18.67
N GLY A 141 -14.57 2.01 -17.63
CA GLY A 141 -15.58 2.42 -16.65
C GLY A 141 -17.02 1.99 -16.97
N ARG A 142 -17.28 1.36 -18.12
CA ARG A 142 -18.62 0.87 -18.47
C ARG A 142 -19.01 -0.41 -17.73
N ASN A 143 -18.01 -1.24 -17.37
CA ASN A 143 -18.21 -2.50 -16.66
C ASN A 143 -17.10 -2.68 -15.61
N ILE A 144 -17.29 -2.11 -14.42
CA ILE A 144 -16.29 -2.09 -13.37
C ILE A 144 -16.19 -3.46 -12.71
N LYS A 145 -15.09 -4.16 -12.95
CA LYS A 145 -14.71 -5.44 -12.34
C LYS A 145 -13.59 -5.28 -11.31
N ILE A 146 -12.71 -4.29 -11.54
CA ILE A 146 -11.60 -3.94 -10.67
C ILE A 146 -11.94 -2.59 -10.01
N HIS A 147 -12.19 -2.63 -8.71
CA HIS A 147 -12.75 -1.50 -7.95
C HIS A 147 -11.70 -0.59 -7.35
N GLY A 148 -10.48 -1.11 -7.16
CA GLY A 148 -9.40 -0.36 -6.51
C GLY A 148 -8.02 -0.76 -7.01
N LEU A 149 -7.07 0.19 -6.93
CA LEU A 149 -5.65 -0.01 -7.20
C LEU A 149 -4.85 0.52 -6.02
N ASN A 150 -3.97 -0.31 -5.45
CA ASN A 150 -2.95 0.09 -4.48
C ASN A 150 -1.60 0.27 -5.18
N LEU A 151 -0.97 1.41 -4.95
CA LEU A 151 0.37 1.77 -5.41
C LEU A 151 1.25 2.08 -4.18
N SER A 152 1.87 1.04 -3.61
CA SER A 152 2.84 1.16 -2.52
C SER A 152 4.24 1.46 -3.05
N LEU A 153 4.33 2.41 -3.99
CA LEU A 153 5.54 2.80 -4.69
C LEU A 153 5.49 4.28 -5.06
N GLY A 154 6.64 4.85 -5.39
CA GLY A 154 6.75 6.22 -5.85
C GLY A 154 8.16 6.53 -6.29
N TYR A 155 8.30 7.66 -6.98
CA TYR A 155 9.58 8.22 -7.38
C TYR A 155 9.61 9.74 -7.12
N PRO A 156 10.79 10.34 -6.96
CA PRO A 156 10.89 11.78 -6.71
C PRO A 156 10.23 12.59 -7.83
N PHE A 157 9.39 13.54 -7.43
CA PHE A 157 8.83 14.51 -8.35
C PHE A 157 9.95 15.39 -8.95
N ASN A 158 9.92 15.56 -10.26
CA ASN A 158 10.89 16.40 -10.96
C ASN A 158 10.22 17.67 -11.55
N PRO A 159 10.34 18.83 -10.88
CA PRO A 159 9.71 20.07 -11.29
C PRO A 159 10.29 20.69 -12.57
N VAL A 160 11.45 20.20 -13.01
CA VAL A 160 12.08 20.68 -14.27
C VAL A 160 11.32 20.14 -15.49
N TRP A 161 10.75 18.95 -15.38
CA TRP A 161 10.10 18.30 -16.52
C TRP A 161 8.57 18.41 -16.49
N PHE A 162 7.97 18.45 -15.31
CA PHE A 162 6.53 18.43 -15.16
C PHE A 162 6.06 19.40 -14.07
N ALA A 163 4.88 19.98 -14.26
CA ALA A 163 4.17 20.62 -13.15
C ALA A 163 3.70 19.55 -12.14
N ALA A 164 3.47 19.97 -10.90
CA ALA A 164 3.05 19.06 -9.83
C ALA A 164 1.78 18.30 -10.20
N GLY A 165 1.82 16.97 -10.09
CA GLY A 165 0.71 16.10 -10.44
C GLY A 165 0.42 15.98 -11.95
N GLN A 166 1.33 16.44 -12.81
CA GLN A 166 1.21 16.38 -14.27
C GLN A 166 2.22 15.43 -14.92
N SER A 167 2.97 14.65 -14.14
CA SER A 167 3.78 13.57 -14.72
C SER A 167 2.89 12.55 -15.43
N PRO A 168 3.39 11.82 -16.42
CA PRO A 168 2.61 10.84 -17.16
C PRO A 168 1.84 9.86 -16.26
N LEU A 169 2.49 9.40 -15.17
CA LEU A 169 1.83 8.49 -14.22
C LEU A 169 0.71 9.18 -13.43
N CYS A 170 0.91 10.42 -12.97
CA CYS A 170 -0.13 11.18 -12.28
C CYS A 170 -1.35 11.42 -13.18
N VAL A 171 -1.12 11.72 -14.46
CA VAL A 171 -2.20 11.92 -15.45
C VAL A 171 -3.01 10.64 -15.64
N GLU A 172 -2.33 9.49 -15.81
CA GLU A 172 -3.02 8.20 -15.98
C GLU A 172 -3.71 7.72 -14.70
N VAL A 173 -3.15 8.00 -13.52
CA VAL A 173 -3.82 7.76 -12.24
C VAL A 173 -5.11 8.58 -12.14
N ASN A 174 -5.08 9.88 -12.45
CA ASN A 174 -6.28 10.70 -12.46
C ASN A 174 -7.31 10.20 -13.48
N ARG A 175 -6.88 9.73 -14.65
CA ARG A 175 -7.76 9.15 -15.67
C ARG A 175 -8.41 7.85 -15.17
N LEU A 176 -7.63 6.99 -14.50
CA LEU A 176 -8.14 5.76 -13.91
C LEU A 176 -9.19 6.04 -12.82
N VAL A 177 -8.96 7.03 -11.96
CA VAL A 177 -9.95 7.46 -10.96
C VAL A 177 -11.25 7.90 -11.64
N ARG A 178 -11.17 8.76 -12.66
CA ARG A 178 -12.38 9.21 -13.41
C ARG A 178 -13.11 8.05 -14.10
N SER A 179 -12.46 6.92 -14.35
CA SER A 179 -13.12 5.71 -14.88
C SER A 179 -13.78 4.84 -13.80
N GLY A 180 -13.83 5.29 -12.54
CA GLY A 180 -14.56 4.63 -11.46
C GLY A 180 -13.73 3.76 -10.54
N VAL A 181 -12.40 3.84 -10.58
CA VAL A 181 -11.48 3.04 -9.76
C VAL A 181 -10.90 3.87 -8.61
N CYS A 182 -11.03 3.39 -7.38
CA CYS A 182 -10.36 3.99 -6.23
C CYS A 182 -8.85 3.74 -6.31
N VAL A 183 -8.03 4.79 -6.40
CA VAL A 183 -6.57 4.65 -6.45
C VAL A 183 -5.96 5.19 -5.16
N VAL A 184 -5.24 4.32 -4.45
CA VAL A 184 -4.53 4.63 -3.22
C VAL A 184 -3.04 4.60 -3.48
N VAL A 185 -2.34 5.64 -3.04
CA VAL A 185 -0.91 5.84 -3.31
C VAL A 185 -0.15 6.15 -2.01
N ALA A 186 1.00 5.54 -1.82
CA ALA A 186 1.93 5.92 -0.75
C ALA A 186 2.48 7.34 -0.98
N ALA A 187 2.52 8.16 0.08
CA ALA A 187 3.04 9.53 -0.02
C ALA A 187 4.54 9.61 -0.34
N GLY A 188 5.29 8.56 0.04
CA GLY A 188 6.75 8.49 -0.03
C GLY A 188 7.41 8.58 1.35
N ASN A 189 8.72 8.33 1.39
CA ASN A 189 9.50 8.25 2.63
C ASN A 189 10.62 9.31 2.68
N ALA A 190 10.41 10.48 2.05
CA ALA A 190 11.39 11.55 1.93
C ALA A 190 11.16 12.72 2.91
N GLY A 191 10.30 12.53 3.93
CA GLY A 191 9.97 13.58 4.90
C GLY A 191 11.07 13.89 5.91
N TYR A 192 12.18 13.13 5.91
CA TYR A 192 13.37 13.36 6.71
C TYR A 192 14.61 12.95 5.94
N GLY A 193 15.59 13.82 5.87
CA GLY A 193 16.78 13.59 5.08
C GLY A 193 17.91 14.57 5.41
N THR A 194 19.00 14.48 4.65
CA THR A 194 20.17 15.34 4.80
C THR A 194 20.04 16.57 3.89
N VAL A 195 20.20 17.75 4.46
CA VAL A 195 20.40 19.02 3.75
C VAL A 195 21.82 19.50 3.92
N MET A 196 22.34 20.17 2.90
CA MET A 196 23.62 20.87 3.00
C MET A 196 23.37 22.28 3.50
N GLN A 197 23.97 22.64 4.61
CA GLN A 197 23.96 24.03 5.10
C GLN A 197 24.79 24.94 4.19
N PHE A 198 24.61 26.25 4.32
CA PHE A 198 25.47 27.23 3.65
C PHE A 198 26.97 27.09 3.97
N SER A 199 27.28 26.57 5.16
CA SER A 199 28.63 26.20 5.59
C SER A 199 29.23 24.99 4.87
N GLY A 200 28.44 24.26 4.07
CA GLY A 200 28.81 22.99 3.45
C GLY A 200 28.70 21.78 4.40
N ALA A 201 28.28 21.97 5.64
CA ALA A 201 28.08 20.86 6.58
C ALA A 201 26.73 20.16 6.31
N PRO A 202 26.70 18.81 6.32
CA PRO A 202 25.46 18.07 6.22
C PRO A 202 24.68 18.14 7.55
N GLU A 203 23.38 18.42 7.47
CA GLU A 203 22.47 18.40 8.61
C GLU A 203 21.26 17.55 8.28
N ARG A 204 20.76 16.78 9.25
CA ARG A 204 19.51 16.03 9.11
C ARG A 204 18.33 16.88 9.57
N ALA A 205 17.36 17.03 8.69
CA ALA A 205 16.17 17.85 8.94
C ALA A 205 14.89 17.21 8.43
N VAL A 206 13.78 17.67 8.95
CA VAL A 206 12.44 17.39 8.43
C VAL A 206 12.19 18.26 7.21
N HIS A 207 11.64 17.67 6.15
CA HIS A 207 11.34 18.34 4.90
C HIS A 207 9.85 18.37 4.62
N ASP A 208 9.34 19.55 4.28
CA ASP A 208 8.03 19.74 3.68
C ASP A 208 8.13 19.67 2.13
N GLY A 209 7.00 19.52 1.44
CA GLY A 209 6.97 19.49 -0.03
C GLY A 209 7.62 18.25 -0.65
N THR A 210 7.58 17.11 0.05
CA THR A 210 8.30 15.89 -0.32
C THR A 210 7.42 14.77 -0.88
N ILE A 211 6.16 15.08 -1.20
CA ILE A 211 5.25 14.09 -1.80
C ILE A 211 5.83 13.57 -3.11
N MET A 212 5.95 12.26 -3.22
CA MET A 212 6.47 11.58 -4.41
C MET A 212 5.37 11.34 -5.45
N ASP A 213 5.73 11.28 -6.73
CA ASP A 213 4.81 10.82 -7.77
C ASP A 213 4.63 9.28 -7.68
N PRO A 214 3.38 8.76 -7.85
CA PRO A 214 2.16 9.47 -8.27
C PRO A 214 1.31 10.04 -7.10
N GLY A 215 1.83 10.17 -5.88
CA GLY A 215 1.11 10.78 -4.75
C GLY A 215 0.68 12.24 -5.00
N ASN A 216 1.32 12.95 -5.94
CA ASN A 216 0.91 14.28 -6.38
C ASN A 216 -0.33 14.28 -7.29
N ALA A 217 -0.84 13.12 -7.72
CA ALA A 217 -2.07 13.03 -8.51
C ALA A 217 -3.27 13.57 -7.70
N ALA A 218 -4.05 14.48 -8.29
CA ALA A 218 -5.09 15.20 -7.57
C ALA A 218 -6.22 14.28 -7.06
N LEU A 219 -6.63 13.31 -7.88
CA LEU A 219 -7.77 12.45 -7.58
C LEU A 219 -7.40 11.20 -6.77
N ALA A 220 -6.13 10.79 -6.74
CA ALA A 220 -5.68 9.68 -5.90
C ALA A 220 -5.85 9.98 -4.41
N ILE A 221 -6.04 8.93 -3.61
CA ILE A 221 -5.94 9.00 -2.14
C ILE A 221 -4.49 8.78 -1.77
N THR A 222 -3.80 9.83 -1.38
CA THR A 222 -2.38 9.80 -1.00
C THR A 222 -2.25 9.60 0.50
N VAL A 223 -1.50 8.59 0.92
CA VAL A 223 -1.46 8.12 2.30
C VAL A 223 -0.07 8.30 2.92
N GLY A 224 -0.01 9.07 4.00
CA GLY A 224 1.16 9.18 4.87
C GLY A 224 1.16 8.10 5.96
N SER A 225 2.26 8.02 6.71
CA SER A 225 2.52 7.00 7.74
C SER A 225 2.39 7.56 9.15
N THR A 226 1.82 6.75 10.07
CA THR A 226 1.83 6.98 11.51
C THR A 226 2.45 5.81 12.26
N HIS A 227 2.77 6.04 13.54
CA HIS A 227 3.10 4.97 14.47
C HIS A 227 1.91 4.00 14.63
N ARG A 228 2.19 2.69 14.68
CA ARG A 228 1.18 1.63 14.74
C ARG A 228 0.30 1.71 15.99
N ASP A 229 0.93 1.72 17.15
CA ASP A 229 0.24 1.49 18.42
C ASP A 229 -0.20 2.79 19.10
N MET A 230 0.53 3.89 18.92
CA MET A 230 0.28 5.16 19.60
C MET A 230 0.31 6.36 18.65
N PRO A 231 -0.58 6.39 17.64
CA PRO A 231 -0.59 7.47 16.64
C PRO A 231 -0.92 8.85 17.26
N HIS A 232 -1.74 8.89 18.31
CA HIS A 232 -2.07 10.15 19.01
C HIS A 232 -0.89 10.74 19.77
N THR A 233 0.01 9.90 20.29
CA THR A 233 1.21 10.32 21.01
C THR A 233 2.34 10.68 20.07
N TYR A 234 2.72 9.75 19.21
CA TYR A 234 3.88 9.90 18.32
C TYR A 234 3.54 10.61 17.00
N GLY A 235 2.27 10.58 16.58
CA GLY A 235 1.80 11.29 15.40
C GLY A 235 2.26 10.67 14.09
N VAL A 236 2.58 11.55 13.15
CA VAL A 236 3.04 11.18 11.81
C VAL A 236 4.50 10.73 11.85
N SER A 237 4.81 9.65 11.17
CA SER A 237 6.17 9.11 11.09
C SER A 237 7.16 10.14 10.56
N TYR A 238 8.33 10.21 11.16
CA TYR A 238 9.33 11.22 10.82
C TYR A 238 9.73 11.16 9.32
N PHE A 239 9.82 9.96 8.76
CA PHE A 239 10.17 9.72 7.37
C PHE A 239 9.04 9.97 6.38
N SER A 240 7.76 9.96 6.84
CA SER A 240 6.62 10.13 5.94
C SER A 240 6.74 11.41 5.14
N SER A 241 6.62 11.33 3.82
CA SER A 241 6.59 12.51 2.96
C SER A 241 5.43 13.43 3.34
N LYS A 242 5.68 14.72 3.25
CA LYS A 242 4.80 15.79 3.72
C LYS A 242 4.48 16.76 2.58
N GLY A 243 3.30 17.33 2.67
CA GLY A 243 2.87 18.40 1.78
C GLY A 243 3.47 19.78 2.11
N PRO A 244 2.96 20.82 1.45
CA PRO A 244 2.04 20.76 0.32
C PRO A 244 2.70 20.18 -0.94
N THR A 245 1.91 19.91 -2.00
CA THR A 245 2.48 19.67 -3.33
C THR A 245 3.14 20.96 -3.84
N ALA A 246 3.99 20.88 -4.86
CA ALA A 246 4.70 22.05 -5.37
C ALA A 246 3.77 23.13 -5.99
N ASP A 247 2.51 22.79 -6.28
CA ASP A 247 1.47 23.72 -6.70
C ASP A 247 0.52 24.14 -5.54
N GLY A 248 0.89 23.83 -4.29
CA GLY A 248 0.19 24.28 -3.09
C GLY A 248 -1.04 23.46 -2.67
N ARG A 249 -1.35 22.34 -3.35
CA ARG A 249 -2.47 21.48 -2.93
C ARG A 249 -2.10 20.73 -1.64
N MET A 250 -3.11 20.49 -0.81
CA MET A 250 -2.94 19.70 0.41
C MET A 250 -2.74 18.22 0.06
N LYS A 251 -1.64 17.67 0.53
CA LYS A 251 -1.28 16.25 0.57
C LYS A 251 -0.42 15.99 1.81
N PRO A 252 -0.37 14.74 2.36
CA PRO A 252 -1.21 13.60 1.98
C PRO A 252 -2.69 13.90 2.21
N ASP A 253 -3.60 13.07 1.69
CA ASP A 253 -5.04 13.22 1.95
C ASP A 253 -5.39 12.77 3.39
N LEU A 254 -4.75 11.69 3.85
CA LEU A 254 -4.87 11.16 5.21
C LEU A 254 -3.63 10.32 5.56
N VAL A 255 -3.56 9.85 6.80
CA VAL A 255 -2.49 8.96 7.28
C VAL A 255 -3.06 7.65 7.80
N ALA A 256 -2.23 6.60 7.79
CA ALA A 256 -2.56 5.28 8.33
C ALA A 256 -1.33 4.65 8.99
N PRO A 257 -1.48 3.58 9.79
CA PRO A 257 -0.35 2.89 10.41
C PRO A 257 0.65 2.41 9.36
N GLY A 258 1.92 2.78 9.53
CA GLY A 258 2.99 2.42 8.59
C GLY A 258 4.34 2.15 9.26
N GLU A 259 4.44 2.25 10.59
CA GLU A 259 5.63 1.87 11.35
C GLU A 259 5.46 0.51 11.99
N ARG A 260 6.47 -0.38 11.82
CA ARG A 260 6.56 -1.69 12.44
C ARG A 260 5.31 -2.56 12.16
N ILE A 261 4.86 -2.54 10.92
CA ILE A 261 3.67 -3.27 10.50
C ILE A 261 4.01 -4.72 10.23
N VAL A 262 3.38 -5.62 10.98
CA VAL A 262 3.51 -7.07 10.80
C VAL A 262 2.63 -7.52 9.65
N SER A 263 3.23 -8.18 8.65
CA SER A 263 2.53 -8.80 7.53
C SER A 263 3.35 -9.93 6.92
N CYS A 264 2.86 -10.52 5.83
CA CYS A 264 3.45 -11.68 5.18
C CYS A 264 4.91 -11.44 4.78
N ALA A 265 5.82 -12.35 5.14
CA ALA A 265 7.15 -12.48 4.56
C ALA A 265 7.10 -13.36 3.31
N LEU A 266 8.23 -13.57 2.63
CA LEU A 266 8.32 -14.63 1.62
C LEU A 266 8.20 -15.99 2.31
N TYR A 267 7.42 -16.88 1.72
CA TYR A 267 7.18 -18.19 2.26
C TYR A 267 7.77 -19.27 1.34
N ASN A 268 9.01 -19.65 1.62
CA ASN A 268 9.72 -20.68 0.84
C ASN A 268 9.30 -22.11 1.18
N GLY A 269 8.15 -22.28 1.85
CA GLY A 269 7.62 -23.57 2.32
C GLY A 269 7.97 -23.86 3.78
N ALA A 270 7.23 -24.76 4.41
CA ALA A 270 7.32 -25.07 5.83
C ALA A 270 8.70 -25.63 6.32
N ASN A 271 9.64 -25.84 5.42
CA ASN A 271 10.90 -26.52 5.72
C ASN A 271 12.13 -25.57 5.87
N THR A 272 11.95 -24.25 5.71
CA THR A 272 13.10 -23.31 5.74
C THR A 272 13.44 -22.79 7.13
N GLY A 273 12.58 -22.98 8.13
CA GLY A 273 12.76 -22.42 9.47
C GLY A 273 12.60 -20.89 9.54
N GLU A 274 12.29 -20.23 8.42
CA GLU A 274 12.05 -18.80 8.36
C GLU A 274 10.64 -18.46 8.87
N ALA A 275 10.51 -17.33 9.55
CA ALA A 275 9.22 -16.85 10.04
C ALA A 275 8.33 -16.43 8.86
N PRO A 276 7.05 -16.88 8.84
CA PRO A 276 6.13 -16.55 7.75
C PRO A 276 5.69 -15.08 7.73
N PHE A 277 6.00 -14.33 8.77
CA PHE A 277 5.66 -12.92 8.91
C PHE A 277 6.89 -12.10 9.30
N ARG A 278 6.88 -10.82 8.90
CA ARG A 278 7.90 -9.86 9.28
C ARG A 278 7.30 -8.49 9.57
N GLU A 279 8.00 -7.70 10.35
CA GLU A 279 7.75 -6.27 10.46
C GLU A 279 8.38 -5.53 9.25
N ASP A 280 7.67 -4.51 8.76
CA ASP A 280 8.23 -3.56 7.80
C ASP A 280 7.72 -2.15 8.11
N THR A 281 8.45 -1.12 7.64
CA THR A 281 8.17 0.29 7.96
C THR A 281 8.24 1.14 6.70
N GLY A 282 7.18 1.93 6.46
CA GLY A 282 7.09 2.84 5.33
C GLY A 282 5.67 3.27 5.01
N THR A 283 5.51 4.32 4.21
CA THR A 283 4.21 4.69 3.64
C THR A 283 3.65 3.60 2.73
N SER A 284 4.51 2.70 2.24
CA SER A 284 4.14 1.48 1.51
C SER A 284 3.30 0.51 2.35
N MET A 285 3.42 0.56 3.69
CA MET A 285 2.61 -0.23 4.63
C MET A 285 1.36 0.54 5.06
N ALA A 286 1.38 1.87 5.03
CA ALA A 286 0.22 2.70 5.33
C ALA A 286 -0.85 2.66 4.21
N ALA A 287 -0.45 2.79 2.95
CA ALA A 287 -1.37 2.78 1.81
C ALA A 287 -2.27 1.52 1.74
N PRO A 288 -1.77 0.29 1.92
CA PRO A 288 -2.61 -0.90 1.89
C PRO A 288 -3.65 -0.97 3.02
N HIS A 289 -3.43 -0.34 4.18
CA HIS A 289 -4.48 -0.22 5.20
C HIS A 289 -5.68 0.55 4.65
N VAL A 290 -5.44 1.65 3.95
CA VAL A 290 -6.50 2.44 3.31
C VAL A 290 -7.15 1.67 2.17
N SER A 291 -6.36 0.98 1.34
CA SER A 291 -6.89 0.15 0.25
C SER A 291 -7.80 -0.96 0.75
N GLY A 292 -7.39 -1.66 1.81
CA GLY A 292 -8.20 -2.68 2.45
C GLY A 292 -9.45 -2.12 3.14
N ALA A 293 -9.33 -0.96 3.80
CA ALA A 293 -10.48 -0.26 4.39
C ALA A 293 -11.51 0.14 3.33
N ILE A 294 -11.07 0.65 2.17
CA ILE A 294 -11.96 0.94 1.04
C ILE A 294 -12.62 -0.34 0.52
N ALA A 295 -11.88 -1.44 0.39
CA ALA A 295 -12.46 -2.71 -0.04
C ALA A 295 -13.52 -3.22 0.95
N ALA A 296 -13.27 -3.11 2.25
CA ALA A 296 -14.24 -3.45 3.29
C ALA A 296 -15.47 -2.52 3.24
N PHE A 297 -15.27 -1.21 3.11
CA PHE A 297 -16.33 -0.22 2.95
C PHE A 297 -17.22 -0.54 1.74
N LEU A 298 -16.65 -0.73 0.56
CA LEU A 298 -17.38 -1.01 -0.67
C LEU A 298 -18.10 -2.39 -0.64
N SER A 299 -17.66 -3.32 0.19
CA SER A 299 -18.35 -4.59 0.37
C SER A 299 -19.70 -4.43 1.09
N VAL A 300 -19.82 -3.43 1.96
CA VAL A 300 -21.02 -3.09 2.74
C VAL A 300 -21.85 -2.02 2.03
N ARG A 301 -21.20 -1.00 1.50
CA ARG A 301 -21.80 0.19 0.88
C ARG A 301 -21.63 0.15 -0.65
N ARG A 302 -22.30 -0.82 -1.27
CA ARG A 302 -22.14 -1.13 -2.71
C ARG A 302 -22.61 -0.02 -3.64
N GLU A 303 -23.44 0.88 -3.15
CA GLU A 303 -23.90 2.07 -3.89
C GLU A 303 -22.76 3.01 -4.28
N PHE A 304 -21.62 2.95 -3.60
CA PHE A 304 -20.42 3.76 -3.93
C PHE A 304 -19.47 3.08 -4.93
N LEU A 305 -19.80 1.87 -5.41
CA LEU A 305 -19.01 1.25 -6.49
C LEU A 305 -19.01 2.14 -7.72
N GLY A 306 -17.82 2.43 -8.26
CA GLY A 306 -17.65 3.33 -9.40
C GLY A 306 -17.67 4.83 -9.05
N GLN A 307 -17.71 5.21 -7.77
CA GLN A 307 -17.72 6.59 -7.29
C GLN A 307 -16.47 6.93 -6.45
N PRO A 308 -15.24 6.82 -7.00
CA PRO A 308 -14.01 6.95 -6.22
C PRO A 308 -13.80 8.33 -5.59
N GLU A 309 -14.26 9.40 -6.25
CA GLU A 309 -14.16 10.75 -5.69
C GLU A 309 -15.05 10.89 -4.46
N ARG A 310 -16.28 10.33 -4.50
CA ARG A 310 -17.16 10.30 -3.34
C ARG A 310 -16.61 9.44 -2.20
N VAL A 311 -16.02 8.29 -2.52
CA VAL A 311 -15.31 7.45 -1.53
C VAL A 311 -14.18 8.24 -0.88
N LYS A 312 -13.37 8.96 -1.66
CA LYS A 312 -12.30 9.84 -1.14
C LYS A 312 -12.86 10.88 -0.17
N GLU A 313 -13.90 11.59 -0.54
CA GLU A 313 -14.55 12.61 0.31
C GLU A 313 -15.01 12.01 1.66
N ILE A 314 -15.64 10.83 1.63
CA ILE A 314 -16.14 10.16 2.84
C ILE A 314 -14.97 9.76 3.75
N PHE A 315 -13.91 9.14 3.21
CA PHE A 315 -12.74 8.72 3.98
C PHE A 315 -11.99 9.91 4.57
N VAL A 316 -11.80 10.96 3.80
CA VAL A 316 -11.16 12.20 4.25
C VAL A 316 -12.01 12.89 5.33
N GLY A 317 -13.33 13.01 5.11
CA GLY A 317 -14.24 13.65 6.06
C GLY A 317 -14.42 12.88 7.38
N ALA A 318 -14.22 11.55 7.37
CA ALA A 318 -14.32 10.69 8.54
C ALA A 318 -12.99 10.49 9.28
N ALA A 319 -11.87 10.97 8.76
CA ALA A 319 -10.56 10.79 9.37
C ALA A 319 -10.48 11.41 10.77
N THR A 320 -9.74 10.75 11.67
CA THR A 320 -9.55 11.21 13.05
C THR A 320 -8.37 12.18 13.14
N ASP A 321 -8.64 13.44 13.49
CA ASP A 321 -7.62 14.47 13.63
C ASP A 321 -6.62 14.14 14.75
N LEU A 322 -5.34 13.97 14.39
CA LEU A 322 -4.25 13.74 15.35
C LEU A 322 -3.68 15.03 15.97
N LYS A 323 -4.28 16.19 15.66
CA LYS A 323 -3.81 17.50 16.12
C LYS A 323 -2.39 17.82 15.64
N ARG A 324 -2.08 17.43 14.41
CA ARG A 324 -0.84 17.76 13.71
C ARG A 324 -1.14 18.71 12.54
N ARG A 325 -0.09 19.35 12.02
CA ARG A 325 -0.22 20.24 10.84
C ARG A 325 -0.83 19.44 9.66
N PRO A 326 -1.75 20.06 8.90
CA PRO A 326 -2.38 19.39 7.75
C PRO A 326 -1.40 18.85 6.71
N GLU A 327 -0.26 19.52 6.51
CA GLU A 327 0.79 19.07 5.58
C GLU A 327 1.43 17.74 6.01
N PHE A 328 1.32 17.38 7.31
CA PHE A 328 1.84 16.14 7.87
C PHE A 328 0.79 15.03 7.83
N GLN A 329 -0.41 15.30 8.32
CA GLN A 329 -1.45 14.29 8.54
C GLN A 329 -2.58 14.28 7.50
N GLY A 330 -2.65 15.26 6.60
CA GLY A 330 -3.84 15.49 5.79
C GLY A 330 -5.05 15.82 6.67
N ALA A 331 -6.15 15.12 6.45
CA ALA A 331 -7.35 15.21 7.29
C ALA A 331 -7.20 14.46 8.64
N GLY A 332 -6.22 13.56 8.76
CA GLY A 332 -5.98 12.77 9.97
C GLY A 332 -5.81 11.28 9.72
N LEU A 333 -5.94 10.50 10.80
CA LEU A 333 -5.81 9.04 10.79
C LEU A 333 -7.04 8.37 10.18
N LEU A 334 -6.81 7.35 9.35
CA LEU A 334 -7.84 6.44 8.86
C LEU A 334 -8.73 5.92 9.99
N ASP A 335 -10.04 6.12 9.87
CA ASP A 335 -11.04 5.59 10.79
C ASP A 335 -12.18 4.92 10.02
N LEU A 336 -12.06 3.60 9.83
CA LEU A 336 -13.04 2.82 9.08
C LEU A 336 -14.41 2.78 9.76
N MET A 337 -14.44 2.70 11.10
CA MET A 337 -15.71 2.64 11.82
C MET A 337 -16.49 3.95 11.66
N ARG A 338 -15.80 5.06 11.82
CA ARG A 338 -16.39 6.38 11.60
C ARG A 338 -16.80 6.60 10.14
N THR A 339 -16.01 6.08 9.20
CA THR A 339 -16.33 6.10 7.76
C THR A 339 -17.65 5.37 7.47
N LEU A 340 -17.86 4.18 8.05
CA LEU A 340 -19.09 3.39 7.88
C LEU A 340 -20.31 4.06 8.51
N GLN A 341 -20.12 4.87 9.56
CA GLN A 341 -21.19 5.60 10.25
C GLN A 341 -21.54 6.94 9.57
N ALA A 342 -20.66 7.45 8.72
CA ALA A 342 -20.83 8.77 8.08
C ALA A 342 -21.80 8.75 6.89
N VAL A 343 -22.28 7.56 6.46
CA VAL A 343 -23.14 7.36 5.30
C VAL A 343 -24.15 6.26 5.51
#